data_93ad054d0ebcec47af8f9f1b1af05d10
#
_entry.id   93ad054d0ebcec47af8f9f1b1af05d10
#
_cell.length_a   1.000
_cell.length_b   1.000
_cell.length_c   1.000
_cell.angle_alpha   90.00
_cell.angle_beta   90.00
_cell.angle_gamma   90.00
#
_symmetry.space_group_name_H-M   'P 1'
#
loop_
_entity.id
_entity.type
_entity.pdbx_description
1 polymer ?
#
loop_
_entity_poly.entity_id
_entity_poly.type
_entity_poly.pdbx_seq_one_letter_code
_entity_poly.pdbx_strand_id
1 'polypeptide(L)'
;MIRLISNERGDTALVEAYRTLRSNLQYVCNQQKCKLICITAATSGEGTSEVAANTALALSKNNNKVLLIDGNLRNPVQHLAFNVQNKGLTNAVMMDEDLTIHRNVQPHLDVLTAGEVVQHPSEVVDSSKLPTILDYVRDEYDVVIIDTPPVLSVTDAIVLAEKSDGVMLVVRNEVASPKDLIEAKNVLLK
;
A
#
# COMPACT_ATOMS: atom_id res chain seq x y z
N MET A 1 -13.44 -1.28 -9.84
CA MET A 1 -12.22 -1.12 -10.67
C MET A 1 -11.50 0.11 -10.15
N ILE A 2 -10.20 0.03 -9.85
CA ILE A 2 -9.38 1.17 -9.39
C ILE A 2 -9.25 2.18 -10.54
N ARG A 3 -9.47 3.47 -10.22
CA ARG A 3 -9.31 4.59 -11.16
C ARG A 3 -7.93 5.21 -10.97
N LEU A 4 -7.04 5.07 -11.95
CA LEU A 4 -5.68 5.60 -11.88
C LEU A 4 -5.60 7.03 -12.44
N ILE A 5 -4.97 7.94 -11.69
CA ILE A 5 -4.76 9.34 -12.11
C ILE A 5 -3.86 9.49 -13.35
N SER A 6 -3.07 8.46 -13.69
CA SER A 6 -2.23 8.46 -14.91
C SER A 6 -3.06 8.46 -16.19
N ASN A 7 -4.28 7.94 -16.15
CA ASN A 7 -5.16 7.79 -17.30
C ASN A 7 -6.09 8.99 -17.50
N GLU A 8 -6.02 10.00 -16.64
CA GLU A 8 -6.96 11.10 -16.60
C GLU A 8 -6.39 12.36 -17.25
N ARG A 9 -6.87 12.64 -18.45
CA ARG A 9 -6.59 13.91 -19.15
C ARG A 9 -7.54 15.05 -18.74
N GLY A 10 -8.48 14.83 -17.81
CA GLY A 10 -9.58 15.78 -17.58
C GLY A 10 -9.93 16.14 -16.13
N ASP A 11 -9.52 15.35 -15.11
CA ASP A 11 -9.88 15.68 -13.73
C ASP A 11 -8.74 16.39 -13.00
N THR A 12 -8.66 17.69 -13.26
CA THR A 12 -7.65 18.57 -12.65
C THR A 12 -7.75 18.59 -11.13
N ALA A 13 -8.95 18.51 -10.56
CA ALA A 13 -9.16 18.57 -9.10
C ALA A 13 -8.60 17.33 -8.41
N LEU A 14 -8.86 16.13 -8.94
CA LEU A 14 -8.32 14.88 -8.40
C LEU A 14 -6.79 14.84 -8.50
N VAL A 15 -6.24 15.22 -9.64
CA VAL A 15 -4.78 15.28 -9.86
C VAL A 15 -4.12 16.26 -8.89
N GLU A 16 -4.73 17.45 -8.67
CA GLU A 16 -4.21 18.44 -7.71
C GLU A 16 -4.33 17.96 -6.25
N ALA A 17 -5.38 17.23 -5.90
CA ALA A 17 -5.49 16.62 -4.57
C ALA A 17 -4.33 15.64 -4.30
N TYR A 18 -3.98 14.77 -5.25
CA TYR A 18 -2.84 13.86 -5.11
C TYR A 18 -1.49 14.60 -5.17
N ARG A 19 -1.35 15.71 -5.87
CA ARG A 19 -0.16 16.56 -5.81
C ARG A 19 0.03 17.17 -4.41
N THR A 20 -1.05 17.65 -3.81
CA THR A 20 -1.04 18.18 -2.43
C THR A 20 -0.69 17.08 -1.43
N LEU A 21 -1.34 15.90 -1.54
CA LEU A 21 -1.04 14.74 -0.70
C LEU A 21 0.44 14.35 -0.81
N ARG A 22 0.99 14.26 -2.02
CA ARG A 22 2.41 13.98 -2.26
C ARG A 22 3.32 14.98 -1.52
N SER A 23 3.05 16.28 -1.67
CA SER A 23 3.89 17.32 -1.05
C SER A 23 3.87 17.19 0.49
N ASN A 24 2.70 16.92 1.06
CA ASN A 24 2.55 16.70 2.49
C ASN A 24 3.30 15.44 2.98
N LEU A 25 3.15 14.32 2.25
CA LEU A 25 3.85 13.08 2.58
C LEU A 25 5.37 13.26 2.50
N GLN A 26 5.88 13.88 1.43
CA GLN A 26 7.31 14.16 1.28
C GLN A 26 7.85 15.03 2.43
N TYR A 27 7.10 16.04 2.86
CA TYR A 27 7.48 16.86 3.99
C TYR A 27 7.61 16.05 5.29
N VAL A 28 6.60 15.24 5.61
CA VAL A 28 6.61 14.39 6.82
C VAL A 28 7.71 13.33 6.74
N CYS A 29 7.83 12.64 5.61
CA CYS A 29 8.79 11.57 5.43
C CYS A 29 10.23 12.08 5.49
N ASN A 30 10.53 13.25 4.94
CA ASN A 30 11.87 13.84 5.01
C ASN A 30 12.26 14.19 6.46
N GLN A 31 11.32 14.66 7.27
CA GLN A 31 11.60 14.96 8.68
C GLN A 31 11.81 13.71 9.52
N GLN A 32 11.05 12.65 9.28
CA GLN A 32 11.04 11.43 10.08
C GLN A 32 11.89 10.30 9.48
N LYS A 33 12.52 10.50 8.31
CA LYS A 33 13.24 9.49 7.54
C LYS A 33 12.36 8.26 7.20
N CYS A 34 11.07 8.52 6.99
CA CYS A 34 10.08 7.50 6.72
C CYS A 34 10.16 7.04 5.27
N LYS A 35 10.36 5.76 5.04
CA LYS A 35 10.39 5.14 3.70
C LYS A 35 9.20 4.20 3.48
N LEU A 36 8.81 3.44 4.50
CA LEU A 36 7.72 2.46 4.45
C LEU A 36 6.43 3.07 5.00
N ILE A 37 5.43 3.24 4.15
CA ILE A 37 4.14 3.84 4.52
C ILE A 37 3.04 2.80 4.31
N CYS A 38 2.39 2.39 5.40
CA CYS A 38 1.19 1.56 5.36
C CYS A 38 -0.04 2.42 5.09
N ILE A 39 -0.87 2.03 4.14
CA ILE A 39 -2.15 2.68 3.84
C ILE A 39 -3.27 1.71 4.18
N THR A 40 -4.11 2.10 5.13
CA THR A 40 -5.26 1.32 5.61
C THR A 40 -6.51 2.18 5.75
N ALA A 41 -7.63 1.57 6.10
CA ALA A 41 -8.89 2.25 6.44
C ALA A 41 -9.48 1.63 7.72
N ALA A 42 -10.49 2.26 8.31
CA ALA A 42 -11.21 1.67 9.42
C ALA A 42 -12.02 0.45 8.97
N THR A 43 -12.81 0.61 7.89
CA THR A 43 -13.75 -0.38 7.38
C THR A 43 -13.58 -0.63 5.88
N SER A 44 -14.26 -1.64 5.36
CA SER A 44 -14.23 -1.94 3.92
C SER A 44 -14.98 -0.89 3.10
N GLY A 45 -14.53 -0.67 1.85
CA GLY A 45 -15.23 0.22 0.90
C GLY A 45 -14.79 1.68 0.95
N GLU A 46 -13.80 2.04 1.75
CA GLU A 46 -13.27 3.41 1.87
C GLU A 46 -12.30 3.80 0.74
N GLY A 47 -11.98 2.88 -0.16
CA GLY A 47 -11.14 3.17 -1.33
C GLY A 47 -9.64 3.09 -1.08
N THR A 48 -9.21 2.39 -0.03
CA THR A 48 -7.81 2.24 0.41
C THR A 48 -6.88 1.89 -0.74
N SER A 49 -7.19 0.85 -1.50
CA SER A 49 -6.35 0.37 -2.60
C SER A 49 -6.24 1.38 -3.75
N GLU A 50 -7.31 2.17 -4.02
CA GLU A 50 -7.28 3.24 -5.01
C GLU A 50 -6.39 4.39 -4.54
N VAL A 51 -6.50 4.76 -3.26
CA VAL A 51 -5.65 5.79 -2.65
C VAL A 51 -4.19 5.33 -2.65
N ALA A 52 -3.90 4.07 -2.30
CA ALA A 52 -2.54 3.51 -2.30
C ALA A 52 -1.91 3.56 -3.71
N ALA A 53 -2.62 3.08 -4.73
CA ALA A 53 -2.16 3.11 -6.12
C ALA A 53 -1.86 4.53 -6.60
N ASN A 54 -2.79 5.46 -6.37
CA ASN A 54 -2.66 6.84 -6.82
C ASN A 54 -1.62 7.64 -6.03
N THR A 55 -1.42 7.33 -4.75
CA THR A 55 -0.33 7.89 -3.93
C THR A 55 1.03 7.45 -4.47
N ALA A 56 1.20 6.15 -4.76
CA ALA A 56 2.42 5.63 -5.36
C ALA A 56 2.71 6.28 -6.73
N LEU A 57 1.69 6.40 -7.60
CA LEU A 57 1.78 7.12 -8.87
C LEU A 57 2.17 8.60 -8.70
N ALA A 58 1.60 9.28 -7.71
CA ALA A 58 1.91 10.69 -7.47
C ALA A 58 3.36 10.88 -7.00
N LEU A 59 3.84 9.97 -6.12
CA LEU A 59 5.21 9.98 -5.61
C LEU A 59 6.25 9.68 -6.70
N SER A 60 5.96 8.76 -7.62
CA SER A 60 6.89 8.39 -8.69
C SER A 60 7.15 9.52 -9.71
N LYS A 61 6.23 10.48 -9.84
CA LYS A 61 6.38 11.64 -10.75
C LYS A 61 7.52 12.59 -10.41
N ASN A 62 8.11 12.50 -9.21
CA ASN A 62 9.25 13.32 -8.79
C ASN A 62 10.59 12.58 -8.90
N ASN A 63 10.70 11.62 -9.82
CA ASN A 63 11.86 10.75 -10.01
C ASN A 63 12.23 9.90 -8.77
N ASN A 64 11.34 9.79 -7.77
CA ASN A 64 11.53 8.84 -6.69
C ASN A 64 11.34 7.43 -7.22
N LYS A 65 12.21 6.50 -6.86
CA LYS A 65 12.03 5.07 -7.10
C LYS A 65 11.02 4.54 -6.10
N VAL A 66 9.80 4.30 -6.54
CA VAL A 66 8.66 3.93 -5.69
C VAL A 66 8.29 2.47 -5.89
N LEU A 67 8.02 1.76 -4.79
CA LEU A 67 7.39 0.44 -4.81
C LEU A 67 5.99 0.53 -4.21
N LEU A 68 5.01 -0.04 -4.90
CA LEU A 68 3.69 -0.34 -4.34
C LEU A 68 3.62 -1.83 -4.02
N ILE A 69 3.32 -2.18 -2.78
CA ILE A 69 3.10 -3.56 -2.32
C ILE A 69 1.60 -3.78 -2.10
N ASP A 70 1.04 -4.80 -2.72
CA ASP A 70 -0.30 -5.28 -2.41
C ASP A 70 -0.26 -6.20 -1.18
N GLY A 71 -0.43 -5.61 0.00
CA GLY A 71 -0.50 -6.31 1.28
C GLY A 71 -1.92 -6.75 1.65
N ASN A 72 -2.92 -6.45 0.80
CA ASN A 72 -4.28 -6.94 0.97
C ASN A 72 -4.44 -8.35 0.38
N LEU A 73 -3.79 -9.32 1.01
CA LEU A 73 -3.70 -10.70 0.53
C LEU A 73 -5.06 -11.41 0.45
N ARG A 74 -6.09 -10.86 1.11
CA ARG A 74 -7.45 -11.42 1.11
C ARG A 74 -8.28 -10.99 -0.09
N ASN A 75 -8.09 -9.75 -0.55
CA ASN A 75 -8.76 -9.19 -1.72
C ASN A 75 -7.78 -8.37 -2.54
N PRO A 76 -6.77 -9.02 -3.18
CA PRO A 76 -5.74 -8.33 -3.94
C PRO A 76 -6.32 -7.71 -5.20
N VAL A 77 -5.93 -6.46 -5.48
CA VAL A 77 -6.47 -5.71 -6.62
C VAL A 77 -5.41 -4.92 -7.40
N GLN A 78 -4.19 -4.78 -6.87
CA GLN A 78 -3.15 -3.97 -7.53
C GLN A 78 -2.69 -4.60 -8.85
N HIS A 79 -2.66 -5.94 -8.95
CA HIS A 79 -2.36 -6.64 -10.20
C HIS A 79 -3.37 -6.30 -11.32
N LEU A 80 -4.66 -6.12 -10.97
CA LEU A 80 -5.69 -5.72 -11.92
C LEU A 80 -5.55 -4.24 -12.30
N ALA A 81 -5.22 -3.38 -11.31
CA ALA A 81 -5.07 -1.95 -11.53
C ALA A 81 -3.93 -1.63 -12.51
N PHE A 82 -2.82 -2.35 -12.42
CA PHE A 82 -1.63 -2.15 -13.25
C PHE A 82 -1.49 -3.16 -14.40
N ASN A 83 -2.49 -4.04 -14.58
CA ASN A 83 -2.51 -5.06 -15.63
C ASN A 83 -1.24 -5.91 -15.68
N VAL A 84 -0.86 -6.46 -14.52
CA VAL A 84 0.29 -7.37 -14.36
C VAL A 84 -0.16 -8.72 -13.81
N GLN A 85 0.70 -9.73 -13.91
CA GLN A 85 0.41 -11.05 -13.35
C GLN A 85 0.38 -10.96 -11.81
N ASN A 86 -0.56 -11.69 -11.17
CA ASN A 86 -0.61 -11.78 -9.71
C ASN A 86 0.37 -12.84 -9.21
N LYS A 87 1.68 -12.57 -9.36
CA LYS A 87 2.77 -13.36 -8.80
C LYS A 87 3.64 -12.43 -7.97
N GLY A 88 3.77 -12.70 -6.66
CA GLY A 88 4.40 -11.74 -5.76
C GLY A 88 4.64 -12.27 -4.36
N LEU A 89 4.12 -11.56 -3.36
CA LEU A 89 4.48 -11.75 -1.96
C LEU A 89 4.20 -13.18 -1.44
N THR A 90 3.01 -13.73 -1.69
CA THR A 90 2.66 -15.09 -1.24
C THR A 90 3.52 -16.17 -1.89
N ASN A 91 3.89 -16.00 -3.17
CA ASN A 91 4.79 -16.90 -3.86
C ASN A 91 6.16 -16.96 -3.19
N ALA A 92 6.75 -15.82 -2.88
CA ALA A 92 8.05 -15.74 -2.23
C ALA A 92 8.03 -16.28 -0.80
N VAL A 93 6.96 -15.99 -0.04
CA VAL A 93 6.89 -16.35 1.38
C VAL A 93 6.49 -17.81 1.58
N MET A 94 5.44 -18.28 0.91
CA MET A 94 4.82 -19.60 1.16
C MET A 94 5.28 -20.69 0.22
N MET A 95 5.65 -20.35 -1.01
CA MET A 95 6.01 -21.31 -2.06
C MET A 95 7.52 -21.41 -2.29
N ASP A 96 8.31 -20.63 -1.54
CA ASP A 96 9.78 -20.59 -1.64
C ASP A 96 10.29 -20.22 -3.04
N GLU A 97 9.49 -19.42 -3.76
CA GLU A 97 9.86 -18.88 -5.06
C GLU A 97 10.66 -17.57 -4.92
N ASP A 98 11.34 -17.18 -6.01
CA ASP A 98 12.02 -15.88 -6.05
C ASP A 98 11.02 -14.74 -5.97
N LEU A 99 11.39 -13.66 -5.26
CA LEU A 99 10.58 -12.45 -5.13
C LEU A 99 10.37 -11.79 -6.49
N THR A 100 9.15 -11.85 -6.99
CA THR A 100 8.78 -11.26 -8.28
C THR A 100 8.24 -9.85 -8.09
N ILE A 101 9.03 -8.85 -8.51
CA ILE A 101 8.62 -7.43 -8.54
C ILE A 101 8.40 -7.03 -10.00
N HIS A 102 7.22 -6.54 -10.32
CA HIS A 102 6.88 -6.02 -11.65
C HIS A 102 7.51 -4.63 -11.83
N ARG A 103 8.58 -4.58 -12.62
CA ARG A 103 9.38 -3.36 -12.80
C ARG A 103 8.77 -2.41 -13.82
N ASN A 104 8.89 -1.09 -13.55
CA ASN A 104 8.49 -0.02 -14.47
C ASN A 104 7.06 -0.15 -14.99
N VAL A 105 6.11 -0.51 -14.13
CA VAL A 105 4.67 -0.54 -14.50
C VAL A 105 4.17 0.85 -14.90
N GLN A 106 4.81 1.89 -14.35
CA GLN A 106 4.81 3.28 -14.76
C GLN A 106 6.22 3.86 -14.54
N PRO A 107 6.60 5.01 -15.12
CA PRO A 107 7.91 5.61 -14.89
C PRO A 107 8.21 5.75 -13.39
N HIS A 108 9.33 5.16 -12.95
CA HIS A 108 9.79 5.13 -11.55
C HIS A 108 8.85 4.41 -10.55
N LEU A 109 7.86 3.65 -11.02
CA LEU A 109 6.95 2.87 -10.20
C LEU A 109 7.08 1.38 -10.51
N ASP A 110 7.40 0.60 -9.49
CA ASP A 110 7.37 -0.85 -9.50
C ASP A 110 6.19 -1.34 -8.64
N VAL A 111 5.71 -2.56 -8.90
CA VAL A 111 4.63 -3.19 -8.13
C VAL A 111 5.03 -4.58 -7.67
N LEU A 112 4.91 -4.83 -6.38
CA LEU A 112 4.92 -6.16 -5.78
C LEU A 112 3.48 -6.56 -5.50
N THR A 113 2.96 -7.48 -6.29
CA THR A 113 1.58 -7.96 -6.14
C THR A 113 1.45 -8.89 -4.93
N ALA A 114 0.22 -9.14 -4.48
CA ALA A 114 -0.06 -10.07 -3.40
C ALA A 114 0.45 -11.49 -3.70
N GLY A 115 0.35 -11.91 -4.95
CA GLY A 115 0.64 -13.26 -5.38
C GLY A 115 -0.59 -14.16 -5.36
N GLU A 116 -0.36 -15.47 -5.44
CA GLU A 116 -1.44 -16.46 -5.46
C GLU A 116 -2.26 -16.46 -4.16
N VAL A 117 -3.55 -16.72 -4.30
CA VAL A 117 -4.46 -16.78 -3.14
C VAL A 117 -4.09 -17.98 -2.26
N VAL A 118 -3.89 -17.71 -0.97
CA VAL A 118 -3.55 -18.72 0.04
C VAL A 118 -4.69 -18.89 1.04
N GLN A 119 -4.79 -20.07 1.68
CA GLN A 119 -5.86 -20.33 2.66
C GLN A 119 -5.69 -19.51 3.95
N HIS A 120 -4.45 -19.25 4.34
CA HIS A 120 -4.10 -18.58 5.59
C HIS A 120 -3.22 -17.34 5.33
N PRO A 121 -3.81 -16.20 4.88
CA PRO A 121 -3.05 -14.99 4.57
C PRO A 121 -2.25 -14.43 5.78
N SER A 122 -2.74 -14.63 7.00
CA SER A 122 -2.04 -14.22 8.23
C SER A 122 -0.66 -14.88 8.39
N GLU A 123 -0.49 -16.14 7.95
CA GLU A 123 0.80 -16.82 8.00
C GLU A 123 1.86 -16.14 7.11
N VAL A 124 1.44 -15.45 6.07
CA VAL A 124 2.35 -14.69 5.19
C VAL A 124 2.90 -13.47 5.93
N VAL A 125 2.03 -12.71 6.62
CA VAL A 125 2.43 -11.49 7.34
C VAL A 125 3.19 -11.81 8.64
N ASP A 126 2.94 -12.98 9.25
CA ASP A 126 3.64 -13.48 10.43
C ASP A 126 4.94 -14.21 10.11
N SER A 127 5.21 -14.47 8.84
CA SER A 127 6.41 -15.20 8.40
C SER A 127 7.70 -14.43 8.72
N SER A 128 8.72 -15.16 9.15
CA SER A 128 10.09 -14.65 9.33
C SER A 128 10.75 -14.15 8.02
N LYS A 129 10.23 -14.53 6.86
CA LYS A 129 10.69 -14.03 5.56
C LYS A 129 10.22 -12.60 5.26
N LEU A 130 9.06 -12.19 5.80
CA LEU A 130 8.50 -10.86 5.50
C LEU A 130 9.42 -9.71 5.94
N PRO A 131 9.99 -9.69 7.16
CA PRO A 131 10.94 -8.64 7.54
C PRO A 131 12.13 -8.54 6.58
N THR A 132 12.71 -9.66 6.15
CA THR A 132 13.83 -9.67 5.19
C THR A 132 13.43 -9.06 3.84
N ILE A 133 12.21 -9.34 3.36
CA ILE A 133 11.68 -8.73 2.13
C ILE A 133 11.50 -7.22 2.32
N LEU A 134 10.93 -6.79 3.48
CA LEU A 134 10.71 -5.37 3.76
C LEU A 134 12.03 -4.61 3.91
N ASP A 135 13.04 -5.20 4.53
CA ASP A 135 14.38 -4.61 4.62
C ASP A 135 15.03 -4.46 3.24
N TYR A 136 14.97 -5.51 2.41
CA TYR A 136 15.44 -5.47 1.04
C TYR A 136 14.80 -4.34 0.22
N VAL A 137 13.46 -4.22 0.25
CA VAL A 137 12.78 -3.16 -0.51
C VAL A 137 13.01 -1.77 0.09
N ARG A 138 13.21 -1.65 1.40
CA ARG A 138 13.56 -0.40 2.06
C ARG A 138 14.93 0.13 1.58
N ASP A 139 15.88 -0.74 1.31
CA ASP A 139 17.19 -0.37 0.79
C ASP A 139 17.14 0.00 -0.70
N GLU A 140 16.33 -0.72 -1.47
CA GLU A 140 16.24 -0.59 -2.93
C GLU A 140 15.39 0.59 -3.41
N TYR A 141 14.47 1.11 -2.59
CA TYR A 141 13.49 2.14 -2.98
C TYR A 141 13.61 3.41 -2.11
N ASP A 142 13.25 4.55 -2.71
CA ASP A 142 13.16 5.81 -1.98
C ASP A 142 11.90 5.85 -1.10
N VAL A 143 10.78 5.30 -1.62
CA VAL A 143 9.50 5.19 -0.90
C VAL A 143 8.83 3.87 -1.24
N VAL A 144 8.28 3.22 -0.23
CA VAL A 144 7.46 2.00 -0.33
C VAL A 144 6.08 2.28 0.23
N ILE A 145 5.05 2.04 -0.57
CA ILE A 145 3.64 2.12 -0.17
C ILE A 145 3.12 0.69 0.00
N ILE A 146 2.50 0.40 1.14
CA ILE A 146 1.86 -0.90 1.40
C ILE A 146 0.35 -0.68 1.46
N ASP A 147 -0.37 -1.22 0.49
CA ASP A 147 -1.83 -1.32 0.50
C ASP A 147 -2.26 -2.43 1.45
N THR A 148 -3.09 -2.15 2.44
CA THR A 148 -3.49 -3.12 3.44
C THR A 148 -5.01 -3.24 3.58
N PRO A 149 -5.53 -4.37 4.08
CA PRO A 149 -6.94 -4.48 4.41
C PRO A 149 -7.34 -3.50 5.52
N PRO A 150 -8.65 -3.30 5.74
CA PRO A 150 -9.15 -2.43 6.81
C PRO A 150 -8.72 -2.94 8.19
N VAL A 151 -8.21 -2.03 9.04
CA VAL A 151 -7.58 -2.35 10.33
C VAL A 151 -8.56 -2.94 11.36
N LEU A 152 -9.85 -2.62 11.28
CA LEU A 152 -10.86 -3.20 12.18
C LEU A 152 -11.41 -4.54 11.69
N SER A 153 -11.05 -4.96 10.48
CA SER A 153 -11.58 -6.21 9.90
C SER A 153 -10.66 -7.39 10.16
N VAL A 154 -9.34 -7.17 10.11
CA VAL A 154 -8.33 -8.25 10.22
C VAL A 154 -7.04 -7.72 10.84
N THR A 155 -6.30 -8.62 11.47
CA THR A 155 -5.02 -8.30 12.15
C THR A 155 -3.87 -8.04 11.19
N ASP A 156 -3.96 -8.51 9.95
CA ASP A 156 -2.92 -8.39 8.93
C ASP A 156 -2.46 -6.93 8.74
N ALA A 157 -3.42 -5.98 8.77
CA ALA A 157 -3.14 -4.55 8.67
C ALA A 157 -2.31 -4.02 9.85
N ILE A 158 -2.57 -4.52 11.06
CA ILE A 158 -1.83 -4.12 12.28
C ILE A 158 -0.39 -4.60 12.17
N VAL A 159 -0.18 -5.87 11.80
CA VAL A 159 1.17 -6.45 11.66
C VAL A 159 1.99 -5.71 10.59
N LEU A 160 1.38 -5.34 9.47
CA LEU A 160 2.05 -4.55 8.43
C LEU A 160 2.30 -3.10 8.88
N ALA A 161 1.38 -2.51 9.63
CA ALA A 161 1.53 -1.17 10.20
C ALA A 161 2.70 -1.10 11.20
N GLU A 162 2.83 -2.09 12.09
CA GLU A 162 3.95 -2.19 13.05
C GLU A 162 5.33 -2.27 12.37
N LYS A 163 5.39 -2.84 11.18
CA LYS A 163 6.63 -2.97 10.38
C LYS A 163 6.90 -1.74 9.50
N SER A 164 6.00 -0.77 9.49
CA SER A 164 6.07 0.44 8.68
C SER A 164 6.61 1.63 9.49
N ASP A 165 7.13 2.64 8.80
CA ASP A 165 7.64 3.87 9.44
C ASP A 165 6.51 4.87 9.72
N GLY A 166 5.37 4.70 9.04
CA GLY A 166 4.18 5.51 9.22
C GLY A 166 2.93 4.87 8.64
N VAL A 167 1.79 5.32 9.13
CA VAL A 167 0.47 4.83 8.70
C VAL A 167 -0.38 5.99 8.20
N MET A 168 -1.00 5.81 7.05
CA MET A 168 -2.02 6.71 6.51
C MET A 168 -3.39 6.04 6.62
N LEU A 169 -4.29 6.63 7.42
CA LEU A 169 -5.67 6.19 7.55
C LEU A 169 -6.54 6.88 6.50
N VAL A 170 -7.07 6.11 5.57
CA VAL A 170 -8.02 6.58 4.56
C VAL A 170 -9.42 6.64 5.16
N VAL A 171 -10.10 7.73 4.92
CA VAL A 171 -11.47 7.95 5.39
C VAL A 171 -12.35 8.38 4.22
N ARG A 172 -13.41 7.62 3.98
CA ARG A 172 -14.44 7.99 3.03
C ARG A 172 -15.68 8.49 3.76
N ASN A 173 -16.13 9.70 3.38
CA ASN A 173 -17.35 10.25 3.96
C ASN A 173 -18.52 9.28 3.81
N GLU A 174 -19.36 9.17 4.86
CA GLU A 174 -20.56 8.31 4.90
C GLU A 174 -20.32 6.79 4.80
N VAL A 175 -19.06 6.32 4.91
CA VAL A 175 -18.73 4.89 4.94
C VAL A 175 -18.41 4.43 6.36
N ALA A 176 -17.32 4.95 6.94
CA ALA A 176 -16.98 4.66 8.33
C ALA A 176 -17.73 5.59 9.30
N SER A 177 -18.19 5.05 10.41
CA SER A 177 -18.76 5.87 11.48
C SER A 177 -17.65 6.59 12.27
N PRO A 178 -17.95 7.72 12.95
CA PRO A 178 -16.99 8.38 13.84
C PRO A 178 -16.44 7.44 14.92
N LYS A 179 -17.24 6.47 15.38
CA LYS A 179 -16.82 5.46 16.35
C LYS A 179 -15.74 4.53 15.76
N ASP A 180 -15.95 4.05 14.53
CA ASP A 180 -15.00 3.18 13.85
C ASP A 180 -13.66 3.90 13.62
N LEU A 181 -13.69 5.18 13.27
CA LEU A 181 -12.49 5.99 13.08
C LEU A 181 -11.69 6.16 14.38
N ILE A 182 -12.38 6.42 15.50
CA ILE A 182 -11.74 6.51 16.82
C ILE A 182 -11.13 5.16 17.22
N GLU A 183 -11.86 4.07 16.98
CA GLU A 183 -11.38 2.71 17.27
C GLU A 183 -10.16 2.35 16.41
N ALA A 184 -10.22 2.59 15.10
CA ALA A 184 -9.11 2.38 14.19
C ALA A 184 -7.86 3.17 14.61
N LYS A 185 -8.03 4.46 14.93
CA LYS A 185 -6.95 5.28 15.47
C LYS A 185 -6.34 4.69 16.75
N ASN A 186 -7.18 4.26 17.69
CA ASN A 186 -6.72 3.70 18.96
C ASN A 186 -5.97 2.37 18.78
N VAL A 187 -6.36 1.57 17.79
CA VAL A 187 -5.66 0.33 17.43
C VAL A 187 -4.28 0.63 16.83
N LEU A 188 -4.19 1.63 15.95
CA LEU A 188 -2.94 1.99 15.27
C LEU A 188 -1.95 2.77 16.17
N LEU A 189 -2.38 3.30 17.31
CA LEU A 189 -1.51 4.03 18.26
C LEU A 189 -1.00 3.17 19.42
N LYS A 190 -1.34 1.88 19.46
CA LYS A 190 -0.83 0.91 20.47
C LYS A 190 0.53 0.37 20.06
#